data_7b3e7c193bc243a519db9b43d39a5b3c
#
_entry.id   7b3e7c193bc243a519db9b43d39a5b3c
#
_cell.length_a   1.000
_cell.length_b   1.000
_cell.length_c   1.000
_cell.angle_alpha   90.00
_cell.angle_beta   90.00
_cell.angle_gamma   90.00
#
_symmetry.space_group_name_H-M   'P 1'
#
loop_
_entity.id
_entity.type
_entity.pdbx_description
1 polymer ?
#
loop_
_entity_poly.entity_id
_entity_poly.type
_entity_poly.pdbx_seq_one_letter_code
_entity_poly.pdbx_strand_id
1 'polypeptide(L)'
;MRKLTVYTSEGLCDKLLRSDVAKFGEIPEVTNKEWYHNSFHVASNYKLSATDKLNLEAPLFHRSNGGHICYNEFYTVDNFEAFSSMINYAMELGLYYGINLELGSCKDCGYEGSIFSTCPNCKSTNVSGITRCCGLTK
;
A
#
# COMPACT_ATOMS: atom_id res chain seq x y z
N MET A 1 19.01 1.68 -25.24
CA MET A 1 18.20 2.61 -24.46
C MET A 1 18.41 2.26 -22.99
N ARG A 2 19.17 3.05 -22.23
CA ARG A 2 19.35 2.81 -20.80
C ARG A 2 18.01 3.08 -20.12
N LYS A 3 17.40 2.04 -19.58
CA LYS A 3 16.27 2.18 -18.67
C LYS A 3 16.75 3.12 -17.54
N LEU A 4 16.19 4.30 -17.45
CA LEU A 4 16.37 5.16 -16.30
C LEU A 4 15.65 4.41 -15.16
N THR A 5 16.38 3.60 -14.44
CA THR A 5 15.90 3.05 -13.21
C THR A 5 15.90 4.24 -12.26
N VAL A 6 14.78 4.91 -12.18
CA VAL A 6 14.50 5.79 -11.05
C VAL A 6 14.66 4.86 -9.85
N TYR A 7 15.72 5.06 -9.11
CA TYR A 7 15.90 4.38 -7.85
C TYR A 7 14.83 4.95 -6.94
N THR A 8 13.68 4.36 -7.04
CA THR A 8 12.66 4.51 -6.04
C THR A 8 13.29 4.04 -4.74
N SER A 9 12.83 4.57 -3.64
CA SER A 9 13.25 4.14 -2.30
C SER A 9 13.21 2.61 -2.12
N GLU A 10 12.43 1.89 -2.92
CA GLU A 10 12.33 0.44 -2.95
C GLU A 10 13.65 -0.25 -3.36
N GLY A 11 14.33 0.25 -4.39
CA GLY A 11 15.64 -0.29 -4.78
C GLY A 11 16.71 -0.07 -3.71
N LEU A 12 16.56 0.96 -2.88
CA LEU A 12 17.43 1.19 -1.73
C LEU A 12 17.10 0.21 -0.60
N CYS A 13 15.83 -0.11 -0.38
CA CYS A 13 15.38 -1.06 0.64
C CYS A 13 15.98 -2.45 0.47
N ASP A 14 16.05 -2.97 -0.77
CA ASP A 14 16.71 -4.24 -1.07
C ASP A 14 18.22 -4.17 -0.80
N LYS A 15 18.90 -3.10 -1.23
CA LYS A 15 20.34 -2.92 -1.00
C LYS A 15 20.69 -2.80 0.48
N LEU A 16 19.87 -2.09 1.25
CA LEU A 16 20.08 -1.94 2.69
C LEU A 16 19.90 -3.28 3.38
N LEU A 17 18.85 -4.04 3.07
CA LEU A 17 18.65 -5.36 3.64
C LEU A 17 19.85 -6.28 3.38
N ARG A 18 20.32 -6.36 2.13
CA ARG A 18 21.49 -7.18 1.79
C ARG A 18 22.76 -6.74 2.53
N SER A 19 22.95 -5.44 2.68
CA SER A 19 24.06 -4.89 3.45
C SER A 19 23.98 -5.27 4.93
N ASP A 20 22.79 -5.19 5.50
CA ASP A 20 22.55 -5.52 6.91
C ASP A 20 22.70 -7.02 7.17
N VAL A 21 22.17 -7.87 6.29
CA VAL A 21 22.37 -9.31 6.37
C VAL A 21 23.88 -9.68 6.27
N ALA A 22 24.60 -9.02 5.37
CA ALA A 22 26.05 -9.24 5.24
C ALA A 22 26.84 -8.83 6.48
N LYS A 23 26.39 -7.77 7.18
CA LYS A 23 27.07 -7.18 8.32
C LYS A 23 26.68 -7.80 9.66
N PHE A 24 25.42 -8.12 9.83
CA PHE A 24 24.84 -8.53 11.12
C PHE A 24 24.27 -9.94 11.11
N GLY A 25 24.19 -10.59 9.95
CA GLY A 25 23.54 -11.88 9.76
C GLY A 25 22.01 -11.78 9.71
N GLU A 26 21.36 -12.94 9.69
CA GLU A 26 19.91 -13.01 9.76
C GLU A 26 19.41 -12.82 11.19
N ILE A 27 18.66 -11.75 11.40
CA ILE A 27 18.00 -11.42 12.68
C ILE A 27 16.51 -11.66 12.50
N PRO A 28 15.88 -12.55 13.29
CA PRO A 28 14.44 -12.79 13.20
C PRO A 28 13.63 -11.50 13.28
N GLU A 29 12.60 -11.40 12.42
CA GLU A 29 11.68 -10.27 12.33
C GLU A 29 12.33 -8.94 11.86
N VAL A 30 13.65 -8.88 11.74
CA VAL A 30 14.39 -7.70 11.33
C VAL A 30 14.99 -7.87 9.94
N THR A 31 15.94 -8.80 9.77
CA THR A 31 16.67 -8.99 8.50
C THR A 31 16.27 -10.26 7.76
N ASN A 32 15.48 -11.15 8.36
CA ASN A 32 14.98 -12.37 7.73
C ASN A 32 13.76 -12.12 6.83
N LYS A 33 13.87 -11.13 5.95
CA LYS A 33 12.82 -10.66 5.02
C LYS A 33 13.36 -10.68 3.61
N GLU A 34 12.49 -10.58 2.64
CA GLU A 34 12.92 -10.42 1.24
C GLU A 34 13.42 -9.00 0.95
N TRP A 35 12.85 -7.99 1.61
CA TRP A 35 13.22 -6.57 1.52
C TRP A 35 12.74 -5.78 2.74
N TYR A 36 13.32 -4.60 2.95
CA TYR A 36 12.77 -3.62 3.88
C TYR A 36 11.61 -2.85 3.24
N HIS A 37 10.65 -2.47 4.05
CA HIS A 37 9.59 -1.56 3.61
C HIS A 37 10.10 -0.14 3.47
N ASN A 38 9.51 0.57 2.50
CA ASN A 38 9.78 1.98 2.32
C ASN A 38 9.12 2.79 3.44
N SER A 39 9.81 3.80 3.93
CA SER A 39 9.34 4.67 5.02
C SER A 39 9.00 3.88 6.30
N PHE A 40 8.00 4.32 7.04
CA PHE A 40 7.54 3.71 8.30
C PHE A 40 6.29 2.86 8.11
N HIS A 41 6.03 2.40 6.91
CA HIS A 41 4.83 1.62 6.64
C HIS A 41 4.87 0.28 7.35
N VAL A 42 3.76 -0.03 8.00
CA VAL A 42 3.52 -1.39 8.47
C VAL A 42 3.44 -2.32 7.26
N ALA A 43 4.14 -3.43 7.34
CA ALA A 43 4.15 -4.42 6.26
C ALA A 43 2.73 -4.89 5.93
N SER A 44 2.42 -4.97 4.64
CA SER A 44 1.08 -5.35 4.15
C SER A 44 0.65 -6.77 4.54
N ASN A 45 1.60 -7.64 4.88
CA ASN A 45 1.34 -8.98 5.35
C ASN A 45 0.95 -9.06 6.84
N TYR A 46 1.08 -7.97 7.60
CA TYR A 46 0.56 -7.92 8.96
C TYR A 46 -0.95 -7.76 8.95
N LYS A 47 -1.63 -8.65 9.65
CA LYS A 47 -3.09 -8.61 9.81
C LYS A 47 -3.48 -7.60 10.88
N LEU A 48 -3.48 -6.34 10.53
CA LEU A 48 -3.95 -5.25 11.38
C LEU A 48 -5.27 -4.69 10.85
N SER A 49 -6.09 -4.16 11.74
CA SER A 49 -7.20 -3.32 11.31
C SER A 49 -6.66 -2.01 10.70
N ALA A 50 -7.47 -1.36 9.86
CA ALA A 50 -7.09 -0.09 9.26
C ALA A 50 -6.77 0.98 10.31
N THR A 51 -7.54 1.02 11.41
CA THR A 51 -7.34 1.94 12.53
C THR A 51 -6.06 1.64 13.31
N ASP A 52 -5.78 0.36 13.59
CA ASP A 52 -4.57 -0.03 14.31
C ASP A 52 -3.31 0.35 13.51
N LYS A 53 -3.36 0.15 12.19
CA LYS A 53 -2.28 0.59 11.30
C LYS A 53 -2.03 2.09 11.40
N LEU A 54 -3.07 2.92 11.33
CA LEU A 54 -2.94 4.37 11.45
C LEU A 54 -2.40 4.78 12.82
N ASN A 55 -2.86 4.14 13.89
CA ASN A 55 -2.36 4.40 15.25
C ASN A 55 -0.88 4.07 15.43
N LEU A 56 -0.39 3.02 14.78
CA LEU A 56 1.03 2.65 14.80
C LEU A 56 1.89 3.62 13.98
N GLU A 57 1.39 4.09 12.84
CA GLU A 57 2.14 4.98 11.95
C GLU A 57 2.10 6.44 12.39
N ALA A 58 1.05 6.90 13.07
CA ALA A 58 0.87 8.30 13.46
C ALA A 58 2.02 8.90 14.29
N PRO A 59 2.55 8.25 15.33
CA PRO A 59 3.65 8.81 16.10
C PRO A 59 4.95 9.00 15.28
N LEU A 60 5.14 8.18 14.27
CA LEU A 60 6.29 8.24 13.37
C LEU A 60 6.09 9.34 12.32
N PHE A 61 4.87 9.50 11.83
CA PHE A 61 4.49 10.56 10.92
C PHE A 61 4.86 11.94 11.46
N HIS A 62 4.47 12.25 12.70
CA HIS A 62 4.71 13.54 13.33
C HIS A 62 6.18 13.82 13.62
N ARG A 63 7.04 12.83 13.53
CA ARG A 63 8.51 12.96 13.67
C ARG A 63 9.24 12.99 12.34
N SER A 64 8.53 12.82 11.24
CA SER A 64 9.10 12.76 9.90
C SER A 64 9.18 14.16 9.29
N ASN A 65 10.38 14.66 9.03
CA ASN A 65 10.60 15.97 8.43
C ASN A 65 10.37 15.99 6.91
N GLY A 66 10.42 14.84 6.27
CA GLY A 66 10.29 14.69 4.81
C GLY A 66 8.87 14.40 4.31
N GLY A 67 7.92 14.27 5.23
CA GLY A 67 6.58 13.82 4.94
C GLY A 67 6.47 12.30 4.86
N HIS A 68 5.28 11.81 5.11
CA HIS A 68 4.92 10.41 5.06
C HIS A 68 3.43 10.32 4.69
N ILE A 69 3.06 9.41 3.81
CA ILE A 69 1.67 9.20 3.44
C ILE A 69 1.25 7.85 4.02
N CYS A 70 0.27 7.85 4.91
CA CYS A 70 -0.33 6.62 5.39
C CYS A 70 -1.35 6.11 4.37
N TYR A 71 -1.24 4.86 3.97
CA TYR A 71 -2.16 4.24 3.01
C TYR A 71 -2.95 3.12 3.66
N ASN A 72 -4.25 3.10 3.38
CA ASN A 72 -5.07 1.92 3.59
C ASN A 72 -5.60 1.41 2.25
N GLU A 73 -5.65 0.09 2.14
CA GLU A 73 -6.18 -0.60 0.97
C GLU A 73 -7.64 -0.97 1.21
N PHE A 74 -8.49 -0.58 0.29
CA PHE A 74 -9.90 -0.91 0.30
C PHE A 74 -10.24 -1.65 -0.99
N TYR A 75 -10.95 -2.73 -0.84
CA TYR A 75 -11.38 -3.53 -1.98
C TYR A 75 -12.69 -3.01 -2.59
N THR A 76 -13.55 -2.45 -1.75
CA THR A 76 -14.82 -1.86 -2.19
C THR A 76 -15.14 -0.60 -1.37
N VAL A 77 -16.05 0.23 -1.87
CA VAL A 77 -16.58 1.41 -1.17
C VAL A 77 -18.09 1.25 -0.94
N ASP A 78 -18.54 0.04 -0.68
CA ASP A 78 -19.97 -0.25 -0.52
C ASP A 78 -20.56 0.38 0.75
N ASN A 79 -19.73 0.63 1.76
CA ASN A 79 -20.11 1.32 2.97
C ASN A 79 -19.46 2.72 3.04
N PHE A 80 -20.14 3.71 2.49
CA PHE A 80 -19.66 5.08 2.44
C PHE A 80 -19.49 5.72 3.83
N GLU A 81 -20.31 5.34 4.81
CA GLU A 81 -20.18 5.86 6.18
C GLU A 81 -18.91 5.37 6.86
N ALA A 82 -18.60 4.07 6.73
CA ALA A 82 -17.36 3.50 7.26
C ALA A 82 -16.14 4.14 6.60
N PHE A 83 -16.22 4.36 5.29
CA PHE A 83 -15.18 5.00 4.51
C PHE A 83 -14.94 6.46 4.95
N SER A 84 -16.01 7.26 5.07
CA SER A 84 -15.94 8.63 5.59
C SER A 84 -15.40 8.68 7.01
N SER A 85 -15.82 7.76 7.87
CA SER A 85 -15.34 7.68 9.25
C SER A 85 -13.85 7.40 9.32
N MET A 86 -13.32 6.56 8.42
CA MET A 86 -11.89 6.28 8.33
C MET A 86 -11.09 7.51 7.89
N ILE A 87 -11.59 8.27 6.92
CA ILE A 87 -10.96 9.52 6.49
C ILE A 87 -10.93 10.52 7.65
N ASN A 88 -12.07 10.72 8.32
CA ASN A 88 -12.15 11.62 9.45
C ASN A 88 -11.19 11.21 10.57
N TYR A 89 -11.13 9.93 10.88
CA TYR A 89 -10.20 9.42 11.88
C TYR A 89 -8.74 9.69 11.52
N ALA A 90 -8.35 9.49 10.27
CA ALA A 90 -7.00 9.80 9.80
C ALA A 90 -6.71 11.32 9.90
N MET A 91 -7.70 12.16 9.60
CA MET A 91 -7.59 13.61 9.73
C MET A 91 -7.48 14.06 11.20
N GLU A 92 -8.21 13.43 12.12
CA GLU A 92 -8.09 13.67 13.56
C GLU A 92 -6.69 13.32 14.08
N LEU A 93 -6.10 12.27 13.56
CA LEU A 93 -4.71 11.91 13.85
C LEU A 93 -3.69 12.85 13.18
N GLY A 94 -4.12 13.80 12.37
CA GLY A 94 -3.27 14.75 11.65
C GLY A 94 -2.40 14.11 10.58
N LEU A 95 -2.86 13.01 9.98
CA LEU A 95 -2.10 12.25 8.99
C LEU A 95 -2.33 12.79 7.58
N TYR A 96 -1.29 12.74 6.75
CA TYR A 96 -1.46 12.77 5.30
C TYR A 96 -1.90 11.37 4.86
N TYR A 97 -3.18 11.24 4.52
CA TYR A 97 -3.83 9.97 4.31
C TYR A 97 -4.16 9.72 2.85
N GLY A 98 -3.80 8.57 2.36
CA GLY A 98 -4.09 8.10 1.02
C GLY A 98 -4.94 6.83 1.07
N ILE A 99 -5.85 6.74 0.11
CA ILE A 99 -6.70 5.57 -0.08
C ILE A 99 -6.24 4.86 -1.34
N ASN A 100 -6.03 3.57 -1.21
CA ASN A 100 -5.73 2.71 -2.33
C ASN A 100 -6.98 1.88 -2.66
N LEU A 101 -7.54 2.13 -3.83
CA LEU A 101 -8.70 1.42 -4.37
C LEU A 101 -8.30 0.71 -5.65
N GLU A 102 -8.73 -0.52 -5.80
CA GLU A 102 -8.66 -1.19 -7.09
C GLU A 102 -9.77 -0.67 -7.99
N LEU A 103 -9.38 -0.01 -9.06
CA LEU A 103 -10.30 0.46 -10.09
C LEU A 103 -10.09 -0.35 -11.36
N GLY A 104 -11.18 -0.75 -11.97
CA GLY A 104 -11.15 -1.51 -13.19
C GLY A 104 -12.26 -1.13 -14.16
N SER A 105 -12.10 -1.58 -15.39
CA SER A 105 -13.12 -1.45 -16.43
C SER A 105 -13.39 -2.80 -17.07
N CYS A 106 -14.65 -3.05 -17.35
CA CYS A 106 -15.08 -4.21 -18.12
C CYS A 106 -15.07 -3.88 -19.61
N LYS A 107 -14.33 -4.63 -20.40
CA LYS A 107 -14.21 -4.40 -21.83
C LYS A 107 -15.49 -4.83 -22.61
N ASP A 108 -16.31 -5.68 -22.02
CA ASP A 108 -17.50 -6.21 -22.69
C ASP A 108 -18.73 -5.33 -22.48
N CYS A 109 -18.91 -4.72 -21.31
CA CYS A 109 -20.08 -3.89 -21.04
C CYS A 109 -19.77 -2.43 -20.66
N GLY A 110 -18.49 -2.04 -20.60
CA GLY A 110 -18.09 -0.68 -20.29
C GLY A 110 -18.29 -0.28 -18.81
N TYR A 111 -18.58 -1.22 -17.92
CA TYR A 111 -18.69 -0.91 -16.50
C TYR A 111 -17.34 -0.46 -15.94
N GLU A 112 -17.34 0.64 -15.20
CA GLU A 112 -16.17 1.17 -14.49
C GLU A 112 -16.43 1.20 -12.99
N GLY A 113 -15.49 0.72 -12.20
CA GLY A 113 -15.62 0.67 -10.74
C GLY A 113 -14.66 -0.33 -10.12
N SER A 114 -14.97 -0.75 -8.90
CA SER A 114 -14.19 -1.80 -8.23
C SER A 114 -14.45 -3.14 -8.90
N ILE A 115 -13.44 -3.63 -9.64
CA ILE A 115 -13.50 -4.92 -10.33
C ILE A 115 -12.26 -5.72 -9.96
N PHE A 116 -12.47 -6.89 -9.37
CA PHE A 116 -11.39 -7.81 -9.01
C PHE A 116 -11.02 -8.76 -10.16
N SER A 117 -11.87 -9.70 -10.43
CA SER A 117 -11.64 -10.75 -11.44
C SER A 117 -12.82 -10.93 -12.37
N THR A 118 -14.00 -10.46 -11.95
CA THR A 118 -15.25 -10.66 -12.66
C THR A 118 -16.09 -9.38 -12.58
N CYS A 119 -16.61 -8.95 -13.69
CA CYS A 119 -17.46 -7.77 -13.76
C CYS A 119 -18.74 -7.98 -12.92
N PRO A 120 -19.08 -7.08 -11.99
CA PRO A 120 -20.30 -7.21 -11.20
C PRO A 120 -21.58 -7.06 -12.04
N ASN A 121 -21.50 -6.33 -13.14
CA ASN A 121 -22.64 -6.06 -14.02
C ASN A 121 -22.94 -7.21 -14.98
N CYS A 122 -21.99 -7.63 -15.80
CA CYS A 122 -22.21 -8.63 -16.85
C CYS A 122 -21.58 -10.00 -16.58
N LYS A 123 -20.89 -10.16 -15.43
CA LYS A 123 -20.20 -11.40 -15.04
C LYS A 123 -19.06 -11.82 -15.97
N SER A 124 -18.63 -10.96 -16.86
CA SER A 124 -17.49 -11.21 -17.74
C SER A 124 -16.18 -11.21 -16.96
N THR A 125 -15.24 -12.03 -17.38
CA THR A 125 -13.84 -12.06 -16.91
C THR A 125 -12.93 -11.18 -17.76
N ASN A 126 -13.45 -10.56 -18.83
CA ASN A 126 -12.70 -9.65 -19.70
C ASN A 126 -12.61 -8.25 -19.07
N VAL A 127 -11.91 -8.19 -17.97
CA VAL A 127 -11.75 -6.97 -17.17
C VAL A 127 -10.30 -6.51 -17.18
N SER A 128 -10.07 -5.20 -17.12
CA SER A 128 -8.76 -4.63 -16.89
C SER A 128 -8.81 -3.76 -15.65
N GLY A 129 -7.87 -3.94 -14.73
CA GLY A 129 -7.77 -3.18 -13.51
C GLY A 129 -6.45 -2.41 -13.43
N ILE A 130 -6.47 -1.31 -12.71
CA ILE A 130 -5.30 -0.56 -12.31
C ILE A 130 -5.28 -0.55 -10.80
N THR A 131 -4.28 -1.21 -10.24
CA THR A 131 -4.00 -1.17 -8.80
C THR A 131 -2.74 -0.36 -8.60
N ARG A 132 -2.78 0.58 -7.69
CA ARG A 132 -1.56 1.25 -7.26
C ARG A 132 -0.75 0.29 -6.40
N CYS A 133 0.35 -0.18 -6.91
CA CYS A 133 1.29 -0.97 -6.14
C CYS A 133 2.15 -0.03 -5.28
N CYS A 134 1.91 -0.02 -3.98
CA CYS A 134 2.83 0.54 -3.00
C CYS A 134 3.71 -0.59 -2.50
N GLY A 135 4.81 -0.86 -3.20
CA GLY A 135 5.73 -1.93 -2.87
C GLY A 135 6.29 -2.61 -4.11
N LEU A 136 7.32 -3.39 -3.91
CA LEU A 136 7.91 -4.21 -4.97
C LEU A 136 6.89 -5.24 -5.45
N THR A 137 6.42 -5.06 -6.66
CA THR A 137 5.76 -6.16 -7.38
C THR A 137 6.80 -7.15 -7.83
N LYS A 138 6.49 -8.44 -7.67
CA LYS A 138 7.25 -9.53 -8.26
C LYS A 138 7.34 -9.40 -9.76
#